data_3e53466e8fed338b3a3b53048301d470
#
_entry.id   3e53466e8fed338b3a3b53048301d470
#
_cell.length_a   1.000
_cell.length_b   1.000
_cell.length_c   1.000
_cell.angle_alpha   90.00
_cell.angle_beta   90.00
_cell.angle_gamma   90.00
#
_symmetry.space_group_name_H-M   'P 1'
#
loop_
_entity.id
_entity.type
_entity.pdbx_description
1 polymer ?
#
loop_
_entity_poly.entity_id
_entity_poly.type
_entity_poly.pdbx_seq_one_letter_code
_entity_poly.pdbx_strand_id
1 'polypeptide(L)'
;MTASVTLEELRLRIRKLDAVPTVPAILRPLLAQLHRPPEEVQIESLVGLVAVENSLAAKCLQMANSPLFGRAQAVSSIRGAVIALGIQRLQGILLSACMVNLMRGTAGMDVTLLWEHSLACALVSQQFSRRIRHSDPEKVYLTGLLHDIGLILGLVTYPEAIRDALATGRAQSMPLDVAERASLGLTHCEFGGIVAEEWRLPAEVGEVIRFHHAASFTEHSDYVAIVHLCDRLCQLGGLGYGYSLMEEANLAEDPAWPALLRHHPDLRQLDLARFTFELESYFVEVKRMVAVLFRV
;
A
#
# COMPACT_ATOMS: atom_id res chain seq x y z
N MET A 1 16.50 -11.73 25.56
CA MET A 1 16.25 -10.28 25.62
C MET A 1 16.64 -9.73 24.25
N THR A 2 15.69 -9.54 23.36
CA THR A 2 15.89 -8.87 22.07
C THR A 2 16.22 -7.41 22.36
N ALA A 3 17.36 -6.91 21.89
CA ALA A 3 17.73 -5.51 22.03
C ALA A 3 16.68 -4.67 21.31
N SER A 4 16.00 -3.77 22.01
CA SER A 4 15.06 -2.84 21.41
C SER A 4 15.80 -1.96 20.42
N VAL A 5 15.32 -1.93 19.18
CA VAL A 5 15.89 -1.10 18.10
C VAL A 5 15.72 0.37 18.47
N THR A 6 16.80 1.14 18.44
CA THR A 6 16.75 2.57 18.70
C THR A 6 16.29 3.35 17.47
N LEU A 7 15.64 4.49 17.69
CA LEU A 7 15.19 5.38 16.61
C LEU A 7 16.36 5.84 15.72
N GLU A 8 17.52 6.09 16.31
CA GLU A 8 18.73 6.53 15.59
C GLU A 8 19.28 5.41 14.70
N GLU A 9 19.35 4.19 15.23
CA GLU A 9 19.76 3.00 14.45
C GLU A 9 18.82 2.78 13.26
N LEU A 10 17.52 2.92 13.49
CA LEU A 10 16.50 2.76 12.47
C LEU A 10 16.67 3.81 11.34
N ARG A 11 16.80 5.10 11.69
CA ARG A 11 17.05 6.16 10.72
C ARG A 11 18.34 5.91 9.92
N LEU A 12 19.40 5.44 10.59
CA LEU A 12 20.65 5.09 9.91
C LEU A 12 20.46 3.95 8.91
N ARG A 13 19.68 2.91 9.27
CA ARG A 13 19.40 1.79 8.35
C ARG A 13 18.54 2.23 7.16
N ILE A 14 17.52 3.06 7.38
CA ILE A 14 16.70 3.62 6.29
C ILE A 14 17.57 4.42 5.32
N ARG A 15 18.46 5.26 5.83
CA ARG A 15 19.42 6.02 4.99
C ARG A 15 20.41 5.13 4.23
N LYS A 16 20.77 3.96 4.79
CA LYS A 16 21.59 2.96 4.08
C LYS A 16 20.84 2.28 2.94
N LEU A 17 19.52 2.14 3.01
CA LEU A 17 18.72 1.67 1.88
C LEU A 17 18.84 2.61 0.68
N ASP A 18 18.97 3.91 0.93
CA ASP A 18 19.22 4.91 -0.10
C ASP A 18 20.59 4.76 -0.79
N ALA A 19 21.52 4.03 -0.19
CA ALA A 19 22.84 3.77 -0.77
C ALA A 19 22.87 2.53 -1.68
N VAL A 20 21.77 1.76 -1.77
CA VAL A 20 21.66 0.64 -2.72
C VAL A 20 21.53 1.20 -4.14
N PRO A 21 22.44 0.91 -5.09
CA PRO A 21 22.54 1.64 -6.37
C PRO A 21 21.27 1.69 -7.21
N THR A 22 20.38 0.70 -7.08
CA THR A 22 19.13 0.61 -7.85
C THR A 22 17.97 1.43 -7.30
N VAL A 23 18.03 1.84 -6.02
CA VAL A 23 16.97 2.58 -5.34
C VAL A 23 17.01 4.09 -5.63
N PRO A 24 18.18 4.76 -5.57
CA PRO A 24 18.25 6.20 -5.72
C PRO A 24 17.89 6.71 -7.12
N ALA A 25 18.16 5.93 -8.16
CA ALA A 25 17.99 6.38 -9.55
C ALA A 25 16.51 6.63 -9.93
N ILE A 26 15.60 5.86 -9.37
CA ILE A 26 14.16 5.93 -9.69
C ILE A 26 13.36 6.43 -8.47
N LEU A 27 13.64 5.90 -7.28
CA LEU A 27 12.85 6.17 -6.09
C LEU A 27 12.87 7.64 -5.69
N ARG A 28 14.06 8.25 -5.57
CA ARG A 28 14.17 9.67 -5.18
C ARG A 28 13.50 10.66 -6.12
N PRO A 29 13.71 10.58 -7.46
CA PRO A 29 12.99 11.44 -8.39
C PRO A 29 11.47 11.21 -8.34
N LEU A 30 11.03 9.96 -8.11
CA LEU A 30 9.62 9.62 -7.99
C LEU A 30 9.01 10.22 -6.72
N LEU A 31 9.67 10.06 -5.56
CA LEU A 31 9.24 10.65 -4.29
C LEU A 31 9.16 12.18 -4.39
N ALA A 32 10.12 12.82 -5.05
CA ALA A 32 10.09 14.26 -5.25
C ALA A 32 8.89 14.75 -6.08
N GLN A 33 8.33 13.89 -6.93
CA GLN A 33 7.14 14.22 -7.71
C GLN A 33 5.84 14.01 -6.94
N LEU A 34 5.81 13.21 -5.89
CA LEU A 34 4.60 12.99 -5.08
C LEU A 34 4.14 14.27 -4.36
N HIS A 35 5.04 15.23 -4.15
CA HIS A 35 4.71 16.52 -3.53
C HIS A 35 4.15 17.55 -4.50
N ARG A 36 4.19 17.27 -5.79
CA ARG A 36 3.68 18.19 -6.81
C ARG A 36 2.20 17.94 -7.03
N PRO A 37 1.40 18.99 -7.21
CA PRO A 37 0.05 18.83 -7.73
C PRO A 37 0.09 18.02 -9.04
N PRO A 38 -0.88 17.12 -9.28
CA PRO A 38 -0.87 16.26 -10.47
C PRO A 38 -0.72 17.02 -11.80
N GLU A 39 -1.25 18.24 -11.88
CA GLU A 39 -1.16 19.14 -13.03
C GLU A 39 0.23 19.71 -13.29
N GLU A 40 1.10 19.73 -12.27
CA GLU A 40 2.48 20.20 -12.37
C GLU A 40 3.47 19.07 -12.67
N VAL A 41 3.02 17.80 -12.61
CA VAL A 41 3.87 16.65 -12.90
C VAL A 41 4.02 16.51 -14.40
N GLN A 42 5.26 16.65 -14.88
CA GLN A 42 5.56 16.48 -16.30
C GLN A 42 5.56 15.00 -16.66
N ILE A 43 4.68 14.60 -17.58
CA ILE A 43 4.56 13.20 -18.05
C ILE A 43 5.90 12.70 -18.59
N GLU A 44 6.66 13.55 -19.28
CA GLU A 44 7.98 13.24 -19.83
C GLU A 44 8.97 12.82 -18.74
N SER A 45 8.89 13.43 -17.57
CA SER A 45 9.72 13.07 -16.41
C SER A 45 9.41 11.66 -15.91
N LEU A 46 8.13 11.29 -15.84
CA LEU A 46 7.74 9.92 -15.47
C LEU A 46 8.12 8.90 -16.56
N VAL A 47 7.93 9.25 -17.82
CA VAL A 47 8.38 8.43 -18.97
C VAL A 47 9.86 8.17 -18.90
N GLY A 48 10.66 9.21 -18.61
CA GLY A 48 12.11 9.11 -18.45
C GLY A 48 12.52 8.18 -17.29
N LEU A 49 11.86 8.27 -16.16
CA LEU A 49 12.10 7.37 -15.01
C LEU A 49 11.82 5.90 -15.34
N VAL A 50 10.74 5.65 -16.07
CA VAL A 50 10.38 4.28 -16.48
C VAL A 50 11.33 3.73 -17.53
N ALA A 51 11.85 4.59 -18.42
CA ALA A 51 12.77 4.19 -19.48
C ALA A 51 14.16 3.74 -18.96
N VAL A 52 14.52 4.10 -17.74
CA VAL A 52 15.80 3.69 -17.11
C VAL A 52 15.82 2.18 -16.83
N GLU A 53 14.65 1.55 -16.61
CA GLU A 53 14.56 0.12 -16.33
C GLU A 53 13.46 -0.54 -17.17
N ASN A 54 13.86 -1.37 -18.13
CA ASN A 54 12.94 -2.05 -19.05
C ASN A 54 11.90 -2.91 -18.34
N SER A 55 12.25 -3.50 -17.18
CA SER A 55 11.34 -4.29 -16.39
C SER A 55 10.18 -3.46 -15.82
N LEU A 56 10.43 -2.20 -15.42
CA LEU A 56 9.39 -1.28 -14.98
C LEU A 56 8.45 -0.88 -16.11
N ALA A 57 9.00 -0.61 -17.30
CA ALA A 57 8.20 -0.29 -18.48
C ALA A 57 7.21 -1.41 -18.81
N ALA A 58 7.69 -2.67 -18.82
CA ALA A 58 6.85 -3.83 -19.06
C ALA A 58 5.74 -3.97 -18.01
N LYS A 59 6.08 -3.85 -16.72
CA LYS A 59 5.11 -3.90 -15.60
C LYS A 59 4.05 -2.80 -15.71
N CYS A 60 4.46 -1.57 -16.01
CA CYS A 60 3.52 -0.45 -16.20
C CYS A 60 2.54 -0.71 -17.35
N LEU A 61 3.01 -1.23 -18.47
CA LEU A 61 2.17 -1.57 -19.61
C LEU A 61 1.23 -2.74 -19.31
N GLN A 62 1.71 -3.78 -18.61
CA GLN A 62 0.87 -4.89 -18.18
C GLN A 62 -0.25 -4.42 -17.27
N MET A 63 0.07 -3.59 -16.27
CA MET A 63 -0.95 -3.03 -15.38
C MET A 63 -1.94 -2.14 -16.12
N ALA A 64 -1.45 -1.24 -17.00
CA ALA A 64 -2.31 -0.36 -17.76
C ALA A 64 -3.32 -1.12 -18.65
N ASN A 65 -2.97 -2.34 -19.06
CA ASN A 65 -3.80 -3.22 -19.88
C ASN A 65 -4.62 -4.24 -19.07
N SER A 66 -4.53 -4.20 -17.74
CA SER A 66 -5.34 -5.09 -16.88
C SER A 66 -6.84 -4.73 -16.96
N PRO A 67 -7.73 -5.74 -16.92
CA PRO A 67 -9.18 -5.54 -16.81
C PRO A 67 -9.60 -4.67 -15.64
N LEU A 68 -8.82 -4.62 -14.56
CA LEU A 68 -9.06 -3.78 -13.39
C LEU A 68 -9.17 -2.29 -13.71
N PHE A 69 -8.56 -1.85 -14.80
CA PHE A 69 -8.61 -0.45 -15.24
C PHE A 69 -9.63 -0.20 -16.36
N GLY A 70 -10.44 -1.23 -16.72
CA GLY A 70 -11.68 -1.10 -17.50
C GLY A 70 -11.51 -0.53 -18.90
N ARG A 71 -10.45 -0.87 -19.66
CA ARG A 71 -10.17 -0.27 -20.96
C ARG A 71 -10.61 -1.09 -22.15
N ALA A 72 -11.17 -0.41 -23.13
CA ALA A 72 -11.56 -0.99 -24.42
C ALA A 72 -10.40 -1.14 -25.42
N GLN A 73 -9.31 -0.39 -25.25
CA GLN A 73 -8.15 -0.40 -26.14
C GLN A 73 -6.86 -0.62 -25.38
N ALA A 74 -5.99 -1.46 -25.95
CA ALA A 74 -4.68 -1.74 -25.39
C ALA A 74 -3.74 -0.52 -25.45
N VAL A 75 -2.98 -0.33 -24.39
CA VAL A 75 -1.95 0.72 -24.26
C VAL A 75 -0.60 0.12 -24.66
N SER A 76 0.06 0.73 -25.63
CA SER A 76 1.34 0.26 -26.17
C SER A 76 2.54 1.15 -25.83
N SER A 77 2.32 2.25 -25.09
CA SER A 77 3.39 3.18 -24.71
C SER A 77 3.27 3.63 -23.26
N ILE A 78 4.40 4.00 -22.66
CA ILE A 78 4.41 4.54 -21.29
C ILE A 78 3.61 5.83 -21.18
N ARG A 79 3.70 6.72 -22.17
CA ARG A 79 2.85 7.92 -22.21
C ARG A 79 1.36 7.52 -22.25
N GLY A 80 1.00 6.52 -23.01
CA GLY A 80 -0.35 5.96 -23.04
C GLY A 80 -0.75 5.37 -21.69
N ALA A 81 0.18 4.70 -20.98
CA ALA A 81 -0.06 4.17 -19.64
C ALA A 81 -0.31 5.30 -18.63
N VAL A 82 0.45 6.40 -18.69
CA VAL A 82 0.23 7.59 -17.82
C VAL A 82 -1.17 8.16 -18.07
N ILE A 83 -1.55 8.36 -19.32
CA ILE A 83 -2.88 8.87 -19.69
C ILE A 83 -3.98 7.91 -19.23
N ALA A 84 -3.68 6.62 -19.30
CA ALA A 84 -4.62 5.55 -18.99
C ALA A 84 -4.89 5.37 -17.50
N LEU A 85 -3.82 5.36 -16.71
CA LEU A 85 -3.85 5.07 -15.28
C LEU A 85 -4.00 6.35 -14.45
N GLY A 86 -3.60 7.49 -14.98
CA GLY A 86 -3.37 8.71 -14.25
C GLY A 86 -1.98 8.72 -13.58
N ILE A 87 -1.53 9.93 -13.26
CA ILE A 87 -0.18 10.18 -12.73
C ILE A 87 0.03 9.50 -11.38
N GLN A 88 -0.90 9.66 -10.45
CA GLN A 88 -0.78 9.15 -9.08
C GLN A 88 -0.76 7.62 -9.05
N ARG A 89 -1.57 6.93 -9.86
CA ARG A 89 -1.52 5.47 -9.98
C ARG A 89 -0.20 4.99 -10.54
N LEU A 90 0.29 5.66 -11.60
CA LEU A 90 1.59 5.28 -12.16
C LEU A 90 2.72 5.49 -11.15
N GLN A 91 2.71 6.60 -10.41
CA GLN A 91 3.66 6.85 -9.33
C GLN A 91 3.62 5.74 -8.28
N GLY A 92 2.43 5.36 -7.84
CA GLY A 92 2.24 4.26 -6.90
C GLY A 92 2.81 2.94 -7.44
N ILE A 93 2.50 2.59 -8.71
CA ILE A 93 3.02 1.39 -9.36
C ILE A 93 4.55 1.40 -9.43
N LEU A 94 5.15 2.52 -9.81
CA LEU A 94 6.59 2.67 -9.88
C LEU A 94 7.24 2.54 -8.51
N LEU A 95 6.66 3.20 -7.51
CA LEU A 95 7.13 3.13 -6.13
C LEU A 95 7.11 1.69 -5.63
N SER A 96 6.02 1.03 -5.87
CA SER A 96 5.83 -0.37 -5.53
C SER A 96 6.84 -1.29 -6.25
N ALA A 97 7.06 -1.11 -7.54
CA ALA A 97 8.05 -1.90 -8.28
C ALA A 97 9.48 -1.70 -7.76
N CYS A 98 9.81 -0.48 -7.30
CA CYS A 98 11.09 -0.20 -6.61
C CYS A 98 11.19 -1.01 -5.31
N MET A 99 10.10 -1.10 -4.54
CA MET A 99 10.09 -1.87 -3.28
C MET A 99 10.29 -3.36 -3.52
N VAL A 100 9.64 -3.93 -4.55
CA VAL A 100 9.86 -5.34 -4.94
C VAL A 100 11.31 -5.62 -5.29
N ASN A 101 11.96 -4.71 -6.01
CA ASN A 101 13.36 -4.88 -6.34
C ASN A 101 14.26 -4.86 -5.08
N LEU A 102 13.91 -4.07 -4.06
CA LEU A 102 14.59 -4.08 -2.76
C LEU A 102 14.43 -5.41 -2.02
N MET A 103 13.30 -6.07 -2.18
CA MET A 103 13.00 -7.35 -1.53
C MET A 103 13.62 -8.57 -2.27
N ARG A 104 14.20 -8.39 -3.46
CA ARG A 104 14.92 -9.45 -4.17
C ARG A 104 16.09 -9.92 -3.32
N GLY A 105 16.05 -11.19 -2.91
CA GLY A 105 17.06 -11.78 -2.01
C GLY A 105 16.63 -11.93 -0.56
N THR A 106 15.47 -11.42 -0.17
CA THR A 106 14.90 -11.69 1.15
C THR A 106 14.25 -13.08 1.14
N ALA A 107 15.03 -14.13 1.44
CA ALA A 107 14.54 -15.50 1.43
C ALA A 107 13.41 -15.71 2.45
N GLY A 108 12.35 -16.42 2.06
CA GLY A 108 11.34 -17.00 2.97
C GLY A 108 10.03 -16.26 3.13
N MET A 109 9.83 -15.12 2.49
CA MET A 109 8.52 -14.48 2.46
C MET A 109 7.96 -14.41 1.05
N ASP A 110 6.67 -14.69 0.93
CA ASP A 110 5.98 -14.52 -0.34
C ASP A 110 5.67 -13.04 -0.59
N VAL A 111 6.61 -12.39 -1.26
CA VAL A 111 6.50 -10.99 -1.69
C VAL A 111 5.22 -10.76 -2.52
N THR A 112 4.75 -11.80 -3.19
CA THR A 112 3.53 -11.79 -3.98
C THR A 112 2.31 -11.49 -3.12
N LEU A 113 2.23 -12.10 -1.92
CA LEU A 113 1.10 -11.88 -1.01
C LEU A 113 1.04 -10.44 -0.48
N LEU A 114 2.19 -9.84 -0.15
CA LEU A 114 2.25 -8.43 0.25
C LEU A 114 1.77 -7.50 -0.87
N TRP A 115 2.15 -7.83 -2.10
CA TRP A 115 1.73 -7.08 -3.26
C TRP A 115 0.26 -7.21 -3.57
N GLU A 116 -0.27 -8.43 -3.48
CA GLU A 116 -1.70 -8.69 -3.63
C GLU A 116 -2.49 -7.86 -2.64
N HIS A 117 -2.06 -7.83 -1.39
CA HIS A 117 -2.69 -7.04 -0.36
C HIS A 117 -2.62 -5.53 -0.64
N SER A 118 -1.43 -4.99 -0.81
CA SER A 118 -1.23 -3.54 -1.03
C SER A 118 -2.00 -3.04 -2.25
N LEU A 119 -1.97 -3.80 -3.35
CA LEU A 119 -2.71 -3.44 -4.56
C LEU A 119 -4.22 -3.56 -4.38
N ALA A 120 -4.69 -4.62 -3.70
CA ALA A 120 -6.10 -4.78 -3.39
C ALA A 120 -6.59 -3.63 -2.50
N CYS A 121 -5.86 -3.32 -1.42
CA CYS A 121 -6.19 -2.22 -0.54
C CYS A 121 -6.27 -0.89 -1.29
N ALA A 122 -5.33 -0.60 -2.19
CA ALA A 122 -5.35 0.59 -3.04
C ALA A 122 -6.60 0.68 -3.91
N LEU A 123 -6.94 -0.40 -4.61
CA LEU A 123 -8.07 -0.45 -5.53
C LEU A 123 -9.41 -0.41 -4.78
N VAL A 124 -9.54 -1.16 -3.69
CA VAL A 124 -10.75 -1.18 -2.87
C VAL A 124 -10.98 0.18 -2.22
N SER A 125 -9.93 0.79 -1.64
CA SER A 125 -9.99 2.14 -1.07
C SER A 125 -10.42 3.18 -2.08
N GLN A 126 -9.89 3.11 -3.30
CA GLN A 126 -10.30 4.00 -4.37
C GLN A 126 -11.77 3.79 -4.78
N GLN A 127 -12.22 2.55 -4.92
CA GLN A 127 -13.61 2.26 -5.26
C GLN A 127 -14.56 2.69 -4.15
N PHE A 128 -14.21 2.43 -2.91
CA PHE A 128 -14.96 2.87 -1.74
C PHE A 128 -15.05 4.41 -1.69
N SER A 129 -13.91 5.11 -1.85
CA SER A 129 -13.87 6.57 -1.83
C SER A 129 -14.74 7.22 -2.93
N ARG A 130 -14.80 6.61 -4.12
CA ARG A 130 -15.71 7.05 -5.19
C ARG A 130 -17.18 6.87 -4.82
N ARG A 131 -17.51 5.76 -4.12
CA ARG A 131 -18.90 5.50 -3.67
C ARG A 131 -19.37 6.51 -2.65
N ILE A 132 -18.50 6.93 -1.75
CA ILE A 132 -18.79 7.95 -0.74
C ILE A 132 -18.55 9.38 -1.24
N ARG A 133 -18.23 9.55 -2.52
CA ARG A 133 -17.94 10.83 -3.18
C ARG A 133 -16.80 11.61 -2.50
N HIS A 134 -15.76 10.92 -2.08
CA HIS A 134 -14.56 11.57 -1.56
C HIS A 134 -13.93 12.46 -2.63
N SER A 135 -13.34 13.60 -2.22
CA SER A 135 -12.82 14.63 -3.13
C SER A 135 -11.62 14.19 -3.97
N ASP A 136 -10.80 13.25 -3.44
CA ASP A 136 -9.57 12.80 -4.11
C ASP A 136 -9.38 11.27 -4.06
N PRO A 137 -10.14 10.51 -4.89
CA PRO A 137 -10.00 9.05 -4.94
C PRO A 137 -8.62 8.56 -5.42
N GLU A 138 -7.90 9.37 -6.20
CA GLU A 138 -6.57 8.97 -6.69
C GLU A 138 -5.53 9.04 -5.57
N LYS A 139 -5.61 10.03 -4.69
CA LYS A 139 -4.77 10.10 -3.49
C LYS A 139 -5.13 8.98 -2.51
N VAL A 140 -6.41 8.63 -2.36
CA VAL A 140 -6.84 7.45 -1.58
C VAL A 140 -6.21 6.16 -2.13
N TYR A 141 -6.14 6.01 -3.46
CA TYR A 141 -5.42 4.87 -4.07
C TYR A 141 -3.96 4.84 -3.63
N LEU A 142 -3.26 5.96 -3.69
CA LEU A 142 -1.85 6.06 -3.32
C LEU A 142 -1.64 5.74 -1.82
N THR A 143 -2.50 6.27 -0.94
CA THR A 143 -2.40 6.00 0.50
C THR A 143 -2.66 4.53 0.82
N GLY A 144 -3.66 3.90 0.19
CA GLY A 144 -3.93 2.47 0.32
C GLY A 144 -2.80 1.58 -0.22
N LEU A 145 -2.09 2.02 -1.28
CA LEU A 145 -0.96 1.27 -1.84
C LEU A 145 0.26 1.28 -0.91
N LEU A 146 0.46 2.35 -0.16
CA LEU A 146 1.66 2.58 0.66
C LEU A 146 1.44 2.34 2.15
N HIS A 147 0.22 2.01 2.61
CA HIS A 147 -0.10 1.93 4.03
C HIS A 147 0.84 0.99 4.80
N ASP A 148 1.21 -0.12 4.19
CA ASP A 148 2.09 -1.16 4.74
C ASP A 148 3.57 -1.06 4.32
N ILE A 149 4.01 0.11 3.85
CA ILE A 149 5.41 0.30 3.44
C ILE A 149 6.40 0.00 4.58
N GLY A 150 5.98 0.22 5.82
CA GLY A 150 6.77 -0.10 7.01
C GLY A 150 7.02 -1.60 7.15
N LEU A 151 6.03 -2.45 6.86
CA LEU A 151 6.19 -3.90 6.87
C LEU A 151 7.17 -4.35 5.77
N ILE A 152 7.02 -3.80 4.56
CA ILE A 152 7.90 -4.09 3.43
C ILE A 152 9.35 -3.74 3.75
N LEU A 153 9.59 -2.55 4.27
CA LEU A 153 10.94 -2.09 4.61
C LEU A 153 11.47 -2.75 5.88
N GLY A 154 10.59 -3.11 6.82
CA GLY A 154 10.92 -3.90 7.99
C GLY A 154 11.51 -5.25 7.60
N LEU A 155 10.93 -5.93 6.60
CA LEU A 155 11.46 -7.19 6.05
C LEU A 155 12.83 -7.05 5.40
N VAL A 156 13.14 -5.90 4.80
CA VAL A 156 14.46 -5.64 4.21
C VAL A 156 15.50 -5.34 5.29
N THR A 157 15.10 -4.61 6.34
CA THR A 157 16.04 -4.09 7.37
C THR A 157 16.21 -5.02 8.57
N TYR A 158 15.15 -5.75 8.94
CA TYR A 158 15.07 -6.66 10.09
C TYR A 158 14.36 -7.96 9.72
N PRO A 159 14.86 -8.71 8.71
CA PRO A 159 14.13 -9.83 8.10
C PRO A 159 13.77 -10.94 9.10
N GLU A 160 14.65 -11.24 10.05
CA GLU A 160 14.39 -12.28 11.05
C GLU A 160 13.29 -11.87 12.01
N ALA A 161 13.38 -10.67 12.59
CA ALA A 161 12.40 -10.18 13.56
C ALA A 161 10.99 -10.06 12.96
N ILE A 162 10.87 -9.59 11.71
CA ILE A 162 9.57 -9.51 11.04
C ILE A 162 9.02 -10.90 10.69
N ARG A 163 9.87 -11.83 10.26
CA ARG A 163 9.44 -13.22 10.02
C ARG A 163 8.94 -13.88 11.30
N ASP A 164 9.66 -13.69 12.41
CA ASP A 164 9.26 -14.21 13.72
C ASP A 164 7.94 -13.60 14.18
N ALA A 165 7.73 -12.29 13.96
CA ALA A 165 6.46 -11.63 14.26
C ALA A 165 5.31 -12.23 13.43
N LEU A 166 5.50 -12.38 12.12
CA LEU A 166 4.52 -12.99 11.23
C LEU A 166 4.21 -14.44 11.61
N ALA A 167 5.23 -15.24 11.91
CA ALA A 167 5.05 -16.64 12.34
C ALA A 167 4.31 -16.73 13.69
N THR A 168 4.68 -15.88 14.65
CA THR A 168 4.06 -15.82 15.97
C THR A 168 2.61 -15.36 15.89
N GLY A 169 2.34 -14.30 15.13
CA GLY A 169 0.99 -13.79 14.92
C GLY A 169 0.07 -14.85 14.34
N ARG A 170 0.53 -15.59 13.31
CA ARG A 170 -0.23 -16.69 12.72
C ARG A 170 -0.46 -17.84 13.71
N ALA A 171 0.60 -18.27 14.41
CA ALA A 171 0.51 -19.40 15.33
C ALA A 171 -0.38 -19.13 16.55
N GLN A 172 -0.45 -17.91 16.99
CA GLN A 172 -1.18 -17.50 18.20
C GLN A 172 -2.49 -16.74 17.89
N SER A 173 -2.83 -16.56 16.60
CA SER A 173 -4.00 -15.78 16.16
C SER A 173 -4.05 -14.39 16.81
N MET A 174 -2.89 -13.72 16.89
CA MET A 174 -2.79 -12.38 17.47
C MET A 174 -2.59 -11.32 16.39
N PRO A 175 -2.98 -10.06 16.64
CA PRO A 175 -2.73 -8.95 15.73
C PRO A 175 -1.23 -8.80 15.43
N LEU A 176 -0.91 -8.46 14.16
CA LEU A 176 0.48 -8.40 13.71
C LEU A 176 1.28 -7.33 14.45
N ASP A 177 0.70 -6.16 14.69
CA ASP A 177 1.31 -5.07 15.46
C ASP A 177 1.71 -5.49 16.87
N VAL A 178 0.92 -6.36 17.53
CA VAL A 178 1.24 -6.94 18.84
C VAL A 178 2.43 -7.89 18.74
N ALA A 179 2.47 -8.75 17.72
CA ALA A 179 3.58 -9.66 17.49
C ALA A 179 4.88 -8.91 17.13
N GLU A 180 4.79 -7.87 16.32
CA GLU A 180 5.92 -6.99 15.97
C GLU A 180 6.47 -6.26 17.19
N ARG A 181 5.59 -5.73 18.04
CA ARG A 181 5.99 -5.09 19.30
C ARG A 181 6.78 -6.04 20.20
N ALA A 182 6.39 -7.30 20.25
CA ALA A 182 7.07 -8.31 21.05
C ALA A 182 8.43 -8.70 20.48
N SER A 183 8.58 -8.78 19.14
CA SER A 183 9.80 -9.26 18.48
C SER A 183 10.79 -8.14 18.14
N LEU A 184 10.29 -6.94 17.75
CA LEU A 184 11.11 -5.82 17.27
C LEU A 184 11.09 -4.60 18.22
N GLY A 185 10.09 -4.51 19.11
CA GLY A 185 9.88 -3.36 19.99
C GLY A 185 9.14 -2.19 19.35
N LEU A 186 8.81 -2.28 18.06
CA LEU A 186 8.02 -1.30 17.30
C LEU A 186 7.16 -1.99 16.24
N THR A 187 6.11 -1.32 15.81
CA THR A 187 5.19 -1.83 14.80
C THR A 187 5.58 -1.36 13.40
N HIS A 188 5.03 -2.03 12.36
CA HIS A 188 5.20 -1.57 10.98
C HIS A 188 4.63 -0.15 10.77
N CYS A 189 3.57 0.24 11.49
CA CYS A 189 3.03 1.59 11.45
C CYS A 189 4.03 2.63 11.95
N GLU A 190 4.69 2.36 13.08
CA GLU A 190 5.71 3.24 13.64
C GLU A 190 6.95 3.29 12.75
N PHE A 191 7.41 2.13 12.27
CA PHE A 191 8.53 2.06 11.35
C PHE A 191 8.23 2.80 10.04
N GLY A 192 7.08 2.52 9.43
CA GLY A 192 6.62 3.20 8.22
C GLY A 192 6.48 4.71 8.40
N GLY A 193 6.03 5.15 9.58
CA GLY A 193 5.96 6.56 9.92
C GLY A 193 7.32 7.25 9.89
N ILE A 194 8.38 6.59 10.37
CA ILE A 194 9.74 7.11 10.29
C ILE A 194 10.23 7.14 8.84
N VAL A 195 9.92 6.10 8.05
CA VAL A 195 10.20 6.09 6.62
C VAL A 195 9.52 7.25 5.91
N ALA A 196 8.24 7.51 6.22
CA ALA A 196 7.49 8.60 5.63
C ALA A 196 8.14 9.96 5.90
N GLU A 197 8.69 10.18 7.11
CA GLU A 197 9.46 11.38 7.45
C GLU A 197 10.77 11.47 6.66
N GLU A 198 11.60 10.42 6.69
CA GLU A 198 12.90 10.41 6.02
C GLU A 198 12.77 10.58 4.50
N TRP A 199 11.73 10.00 3.91
CA TRP A 199 11.44 10.10 2.48
C TRP A 199 10.57 11.30 2.13
N ARG A 200 10.14 12.08 3.13
CA ARG A 200 9.29 13.25 2.96
C ARG A 200 8.05 12.90 2.13
N LEU A 201 7.33 11.85 2.52
CA LEU A 201 6.07 11.51 1.85
C LEU A 201 4.99 12.58 2.12
N PRO A 202 3.98 12.72 1.24
CA PRO A 202 2.86 13.61 1.51
C PRO A 202 2.23 13.36 2.89
N ALA A 203 1.73 14.40 3.53
CA ALA A 203 1.24 14.33 4.91
C ALA A 203 0.16 13.27 5.08
N GLU A 204 -0.78 13.19 4.14
CA GLU A 204 -1.89 12.23 4.17
C GLU A 204 -1.39 10.78 4.02
N VAL A 205 -0.34 10.54 3.22
CA VAL A 205 0.30 9.24 3.10
C VAL A 205 0.97 8.86 4.41
N GLY A 206 1.73 9.77 5.01
CA GLY A 206 2.39 9.54 6.29
C GLY A 206 1.40 9.31 7.44
N GLU A 207 0.26 9.99 7.43
CA GLU A 207 -0.80 9.82 8.41
C GLU A 207 -1.44 8.42 8.29
N VAL A 208 -1.80 7.99 7.08
CA VAL A 208 -2.35 6.65 6.84
C VAL A 208 -1.37 5.57 7.28
N ILE A 209 -0.10 5.67 6.89
CA ILE A 209 0.94 4.71 7.29
C ILE A 209 1.00 4.55 8.82
N ARG A 210 0.90 5.65 9.57
CA ARG A 210 1.01 5.62 11.05
C ARG A 210 -0.25 5.10 11.74
N PHE A 211 -1.42 5.38 11.19
CA PHE A 211 -2.67 5.31 11.94
C PHE A 211 -3.74 4.39 11.34
N HIS A 212 -3.45 3.64 10.27
CA HIS A 212 -4.45 2.74 9.68
C HIS A 212 -4.91 1.60 10.62
N HIS A 213 -4.19 1.33 11.70
CA HIS A 213 -4.60 0.42 12.79
C HIS A 213 -4.99 1.17 14.07
N ALA A 214 -5.28 2.47 14.01
CA ALA A 214 -5.67 3.24 15.19
C ALA A 214 -6.98 2.72 15.82
N ALA A 215 -7.07 2.83 17.13
CA ALA A 215 -8.29 2.45 17.87
C ALA A 215 -9.43 3.48 17.69
N SER A 216 -9.13 4.70 17.23
CA SER A 216 -10.09 5.77 16.97
C SER A 216 -9.66 6.60 15.77
N PHE A 217 -10.63 7.02 14.98
CA PHE A 217 -10.41 7.81 13.74
C PHE A 217 -10.95 9.23 13.83
N THR A 218 -11.41 9.67 15.00
CA THR A 218 -12.08 10.97 15.17
C THR A 218 -11.16 12.17 15.00
N GLU A 219 -9.86 11.98 15.22
CA GLU A 219 -8.83 13.01 15.13
C GLU A 219 -7.96 12.87 13.86
N HIS A 220 -8.33 11.91 13.01
CA HIS A 220 -7.60 11.61 11.79
C HIS A 220 -8.38 12.02 10.54
N SER A 221 -7.65 12.17 9.43
CA SER A 221 -8.26 12.42 8.13
C SER A 221 -9.12 11.24 7.65
N ASP A 222 -10.04 11.50 6.73
CA ASP A 222 -10.89 10.47 6.13
C ASP A 222 -10.07 9.39 5.41
N TYR A 223 -8.86 9.72 4.93
CA TYR A 223 -7.94 8.77 4.31
C TYR A 223 -7.62 7.60 5.25
N VAL A 224 -7.36 7.88 6.54
CA VAL A 224 -7.03 6.86 7.54
C VAL A 224 -8.20 5.90 7.73
N ALA A 225 -9.40 6.43 7.96
CA ALA A 225 -10.60 5.62 8.17
C ALA A 225 -10.99 4.80 6.92
N ILE A 226 -10.85 5.39 5.71
CA ILE A 226 -11.11 4.69 4.45
C ILE A 226 -10.14 3.52 4.28
N VAL A 227 -8.83 3.77 4.43
CA VAL A 227 -7.83 2.72 4.23
C VAL A 227 -7.96 1.64 5.29
N HIS A 228 -8.21 1.99 6.55
CA HIS A 228 -8.49 1.02 7.60
C HIS A 228 -9.62 0.05 7.26
N LEU A 229 -10.80 0.57 6.86
CA LEU A 229 -11.93 -0.28 6.49
C LEU A 229 -11.61 -1.16 5.28
N CYS A 230 -10.91 -0.61 4.30
CA CYS A 230 -10.58 -1.33 3.08
C CYS A 230 -9.48 -2.37 3.29
N ASP A 231 -8.52 -2.13 4.16
CA ASP A 231 -7.55 -3.11 4.63
C ASP A 231 -8.27 -4.32 5.26
N ARG A 232 -9.18 -4.07 6.20
CA ARG A 232 -9.99 -5.13 6.82
C ARG A 232 -10.83 -5.90 5.80
N LEU A 233 -11.45 -5.21 4.83
CA LEU A 233 -12.18 -5.87 3.74
C LEU A 233 -11.28 -6.77 2.90
N CYS A 234 -10.04 -6.34 2.60
CA CYS A 234 -9.07 -7.14 1.87
C CYS A 234 -8.65 -8.38 2.68
N GLN A 235 -8.41 -8.23 3.97
CA GLN A 235 -8.07 -9.34 4.85
C GLN A 235 -9.21 -10.37 4.94
N LEU A 236 -10.46 -9.92 5.12
CA LEU A 236 -11.66 -10.77 5.09
C LEU A 236 -11.84 -11.47 3.73
N GLY A 237 -11.46 -10.82 2.63
CA GLY A 237 -11.46 -11.39 1.28
C GLY A 237 -10.28 -12.34 0.99
N GLY A 238 -9.50 -12.71 2.00
CA GLY A 238 -8.36 -13.63 1.88
C GLY A 238 -7.13 -13.03 1.20
N LEU A 239 -6.97 -11.71 1.29
CA LEU A 239 -5.81 -10.96 0.81
C LEU A 239 -5.02 -10.32 1.97
N GLY A 240 -4.74 -11.07 3.03
CA GLY A 240 -4.02 -10.61 4.24
C GLY A 240 -2.66 -11.28 4.44
N TYR A 241 -1.81 -11.41 3.42
CA TYR A 241 -0.49 -12.11 3.42
C TYR A 241 -0.46 -13.45 4.16
N GLY A 242 -1.56 -14.21 4.13
CA GLY A 242 -1.76 -15.43 4.94
C GLY A 242 -1.95 -15.14 6.43
N TYR A 243 -2.17 -13.89 6.80
CA TYR A 243 -2.55 -13.43 8.12
C TYR A 243 -4.07 -13.22 8.11
N SER A 244 -4.81 -13.99 8.89
CA SER A 244 -6.26 -13.83 9.03
C SER A 244 -6.55 -12.91 10.21
N LEU A 245 -7.44 -11.94 9.99
CA LEU A 245 -8.12 -11.32 11.12
C LEU A 245 -8.87 -12.40 11.90
N MET A 246 -8.95 -12.24 13.21
CA MET A 246 -9.80 -13.08 14.04
C MET A 246 -11.22 -13.09 13.46
N GLU A 247 -11.83 -14.27 13.43
CA GLU A 247 -13.17 -14.53 12.84
C GLU A 247 -14.30 -13.63 13.41
N GLU A 248 -14.03 -12.89 14.48
CA GLU A 248 -15.01 -12.06 15.20
C GLU A 248 -15.01 -10.58 14.81
N ALA A 249 -14.28 -10.16 13.77
CA ALA A 249 -14.25 -8.75 13.38
C ALA A 249 -15.59 -8.33 12.76
N ASN A 250 -16.49 -7.80 13.59
CA ASN A 250 -17.74 -7.20 13.11
C ASN A 250 -17.46 -5.88 12.40
N LEU A 251 -17.32 -5.95 11.08
CA LEU A 251 -17.05 -4.78 10.25
C LEU A 251 -18.15 -3.70 10.39
N ALA A 252 -19.39 -4.11 10.71
CA ALA A 252 -20.50 -3.16 10.85
C ALA A 252 -20.37 -2.28 12.11
N GLU A 253 -19.61 -2.72 13.11
CA GLU A 253 -19.36 -1.97 14.36
C GLU A 253 -18.00 -1.29 14.37
N ASP A 254 -17.31 -1.24 13.24
CA ASP A 254 -15.98 -0.67 13.13
C ASP A 254 -15.98 0.83 13.49
N PRO A 255 -15.04 1.30 14.34
CA PRO A 255 -14.97 2.69 14.78
C PRO A 255 -14.71 3.70 13.65
N ALA A 256 -14.29 3.25 12.48
CA ALA A 256 -14.11 4.12 11.32
C ALA A 256 -15.45 4.62 10.73
N TRP A 257 -16.56 3.87 10.87
CA TRP A 257 -17.86 4.28 10.35
C TRP A 257 -18.37 5.60 10.93
N PRO A 258 -18.41 5.81 12.26
CA PRO A 258 -18.80 7.08 12.83
C PRO A 258 -17.91 8.24 12.38
N ALA A 259 -16.62 8.00 12.19
CA ALA A 259 -15.70 9.02 11.71
C ALA A 259 -16.04 9.47 10.27
N LEU A 260 -16.25 8.50 9.37
CA LEU A 260 -16.60 8.78 7.98
C LEU A 260 -17.98 9.38 7.82
N LEU A 261 -18.98 8.93 8.58
CA LEU A 261 -20.36 9.44 8.49
C LEU A 261 -20.49 10.93 8.80
N ARG A 262 -19.54 11.52 9.53
CA ARG A 262 -19.53 12.96 9.82
C ARG A 262 -19.30 13.80 8.57
N HIS A 263 -18.45 13.33 7.66
CA HIS A 263 -18.06 14.06 6.46
C HIS A 263 -18.72 13.51 5.19
N HIS A 264 -19.14 12.24 5.21
CA HIS A 264 -19.74 11.53 4.08
C HIS A 264 -21.14 10.98 4.43
N PRO A 265 -22.18 11.81 4.52
CA PRO A 265 -23.52 11.36 4.89
C PRO A 265 -24.13 10.36 3.91
N ASP A 266 -23.70 10.36 2.65
CA ASP A 266 -24.12 9.40 1.61
C ASP A 266 -23.71 7.96 1.96
N LEU A 267 -22.76 7.77 2.88
CA LEU A 267 -22.34 6.47 3.38
C LEU A 267 -23.50 5.66 3.99
N ARG A 268 -24.54 6.34 4.53
CA ARG A 268 -25.76 5.69 5.05
C ARG A 268 -26.54 4.94 3.97
N GLN A 269 -26.33 5.29 2.70
CA GLN A 269 -27.01 4.69 1.55
C GLN A 269 -26.17 3.57 0.92
N LEU A 270 -24.93 3.35 1.41
CA LEU A 270 -24.05 2.32 0.89
C LEU A 270 -24.62 0.94 1.26
N ASP A 271 -24.97 0.18 0.25
CA ASP A 271 -25.23 -1.26 0.39
C ASP A 271 -23.90 -2.00 0.54
N LEU A 272 -23.47 -2.18 1.80
CA LEU A 272 -22.20 -2.81 2.14
C LEU A 272 -22.14 -4.25 1.63
N ALA A 273 -23.24 -5.01 1.70
CA ALA A 273 -23.27 -6.38 1.24
C ALA A 273 -23.05 -6.46 -0.28
N ARG A 274 -23.72 -5.59 -1.03
CA ARG A 274 -23.51 -5.48 -2.47
C ARG A 274 -22.08 -5.04 -2.79
N PHE A 275 -21.54 -4.06 -2.06
CA PHE A 275 -20.17 -3.61 -2.24
C PHE A 275 -19.17 -4.73 -2.03
N THR A 276 -19.32 -5.49 -0.94
CA THR A 276 -18.45 -6.65 -0.61
C THR A 276 -18.53 -7.72 -1.70
N PHE A 277 -19.72 -8.03 -2.19
CA PHE A 277 -19.90 -8.98 -3.29
C PHE A 277 -19.20 -8.53 -4.58
N GLU A 278 -19.28 -7.24 -4.90
CA GLU A 278 -18.58 -6.68 -6.07
C GLU A 278 -17.05 -6.79 -5.92
N LEU A 279 -16.51 -6.75 -4.69
CA LEU A 279 -15.07 -6.87 -4.45
C LEU A 279 -14.50 -8.26 -4.77
N GLU A 280 -15.29 -9.33 -4.75
CA GLU A 280 -14.81 -10.67 -5.09
C GLU A 280 -14.18 -10.72 -6.48
N SER A 281 -14.79 -10.06 -7.45
CA SER A 281 -14.25 -9.96 -8.81
C SER A 281 -12.93 -9.17 -8.86
N TYR A 282 -12.82 -8.13 -8.06
CA TYR A 282 -11.57 -7.35 -7.93
C TYR A 282 -10.44 -8.20 -7.33
N PHE A 283 -10.73 -8.98 -6.30
CA PHE A 283 -9.72 -9.83 -5.65
C PHE A 283 -9.17 -10.89 -6.59
N VAL A 284 -10.03 -11.51 -7.41
CA VAL A 284 -9.59 -12.46 -8.44
C VAL A 284 -8.67 -11.80 -9.46
N GLU A 285 -9.04 -10.62 -9.95
CA GLU A 285 -8.23 -9.90 -10.92
C GLU A 285 -6.92 -9.36 -10.34
N VAL A 286 -6.90 -8.92 -9.08
CA VAL A 286 -5.67 -8.52 -8.36
C VAL A 286 -4.69 -9.70 -8.32
N LYS A 287 -5.14 -10.87 -7.85
CA LYS A 287 -4.30 -12.08 -7.81
C LYS A 287 -3.75 -12.44 -9.19
N ARG A 288 -4.60 -12.39 -10.22
CA ARG A 288 -4.17 -12.66 -11.60
C ARG A 288 -3.13 -11.65 -12.08
N MET A 289 -3.34 -10.36 -11.83
CA MET A 289 -2.42 -9.30 -12.24
C MET A 289 -1.08 -9.43 -11.54
N VAL A 290 -1.07 -9.63 -10.22
CA VAL A 290 0.16 -9.78 -9.45
C VAL A 290 0.92 -11.04 -9.88
N ALA A 291 0.23 -12.17 -10.11
CA ALA A 291 0.87 -13.37 -10.63
C ALA A 291 1.56 -13.16 -11.98
N VAL A 292 1.02 -12.30 -12.85
CA VAL A 292 1.63 -11.95 -14.14
C VAL A 292 2.82 -11.01 -13.96
N LEU A 293 2.70 -10.01 -13.05
CA LEU A 293 3.74 -9.00 -12.81
C LEU A 293 5.00 -9.57 -12.14
N PHE A 294 4.83 -10.63 -11.34
CA PHE A 294 5.91 -11.22 -10.53
C PHE A 294 6.38 -12.59 -11.01
N ARG A 295 5.80 -13.15 -12.09
CA ARG A 295 6.43 -14.28 -12.78
C ARG A 295 7.78 -13.81 -13.33
N VAL A 296 8.84 -14.37 -12.77
CA VAL A 296 10.21 -14.25 -13.25
C VAL A 296 10.40 -15.23 -14.40
#